data_39de6e8e231cb47eafada36bc74347ae
#
_entry.id   39de6e8e231cb47eafada36bc74347ae
#
_cell.length_a   1.000
_cell.length_b   1.000
_cell.length_c   1.000
_cell.angle_alpha   90.00
_cell.angle_beta   90.00
_cell.angle_gamma   90.00
#
_symmetry.space_group_name_H-M   'P 1'
#
loop_
_entity.id
_entity.type
_entity.pdbx_description
1 polymer ?
#
loop_
_entity_poly.entity_id
_entity_poly.type
_entity_poly.pdbx_seq_one_letter_code
_entity_poly.pdbx_strand_id
1 'polypeptide(L)'
;MTRNLPPLRVERHDPALHKAFRTACQHYLTTQQEHRFADKGMWAKLVFLALCCAACYLLSLTSSHLTGFALWYFGFIFFAMMLVVNVLHDASHNAYCRSGAANAWLGRLVSVPLGLDADNWQVRHVQFHHPYTNIQGYDPDIDENGVLCQTPFQRHKPFMRAQHLYWPLVAALTFPWYAWWMDWRDRLGETPFTRHLPHQGAGGALLFLLLKAAHFWLALGLPMLLLDEAITFPAVLAVYLISQMLVSALFVSLLIGTHWAKGHFYPAPADNVMPQSVYHHAFATTFDWHMRPRLMGYWLGGLNLHLTHHLFPDWSHRHFPALSAIIAQVAKTYGLSYQILTVKDLLRLQRRHLLRMGRKPEETATGER
;
A
#
# COMPACT_ATOMS: atom_id res chain seq x y z
N MET A 1 1.94 -26.14 -0.81
CA MET A 1 3.22 -26.20 -0.06
C MET A 1 3.70 -24.78 0.14
N THR A 2 3.71 -24.30 1.36
CA THR A 2 4.23 -22.95 1.69
C THR A 2 5.75 -22.95 1.41
N ARG A 3 6.18 -22.17 0.41
CA ARG A 3 7.61 -21.99 0.14
C ARG A 3 8.28 -21.35 1.35
N ASN A 4 9.33 -22.00 1.87
CA ASN A 4 10.21 -21.39 2.84
C ASN A 4 11.03 -20.34 2.07
N LEU A 5 10.73 -19.03 2.26
CA LEU A 5 11.47 -17.95 1.63
C LEU A 5 12.64 -17.57 2.56
N PRO A 6 13.89 -18.04 2.29
CA PRO A 6 15.03 -17.57 3.06
C PRO A 6 15.25 -16.08 2.79
N PRO A 7 15.67 -15.28 3.77
CA PRO A 7 15.99 -13.88 3.53
C PRO A 7 17.13 -13.79 2.51
N LEU A 8 17.02 -12.83 1.58
CA LEU A 8 18.08 -12.57 0.61
C LEU A 8 19.25 -11.86 1.31
N ARG A 9 20.49 -12.29 0.99
CA ARG A 9 21.71 -11.65 1.48
C ARG A 9 22.00 -10.40 0.66
N VAL A 10 22.42 -9.33 1.33
CA VAL A 10 22.88 -8.09 0.68
C VAL A 10 24.41 -8.16 0.60
N GLU A 11 24.94 -8.56 -0.54
CA GLU A 11 26.42 -8.62 -0.74
C GLU A 11 26.99 -7.31 -1.27
N ARG A 12 26.19 -6.55 -2.03
CA ARG A 12 26.59 -5.25 -2.56
C ARG A 12 26.25 -4.15 -1.58
N HIS A 13 27.25 -3.64 -0.90
CA HIS A 13 27.12 -2.49 -0.03
C HIS A 13 27.63 -1.24 -0.72
N ASP A 14 27.00 -0.10 -0.42
CA ASP A 14 27.45 1.22 -0.86
C ASP A 14 27.62 2.13 0.38
N PRO A 15 28.75 1.99 1.10
CA PRO A 15 28.96 2.70 2.35
C PRO A 15 29.07 4.22 2.15
N ALA A 16 29.54 4.69 0.98
CA ALA A 16 29.66 6.10 0.68
C ALA A 16 28.27 6.73 0.50
N LEU A 17 27.41 6.10 -0.28
CA LEU A 17 26.02 6.52 -0.50
C LEU A 17 25.21 6.45 0.79
N HIS A 18 25.35 5.38 1.56
CA HIS A 18 24.73 5.25 2.88
C HIS A 18 25.12 6.40 3.82
N LYS A 19 26.43 6.71 3.90
CA LYS A 19 26.94 7.80 4.71
C LYS A 19 26.39 9.15 4.24
N ALA A 20 26.33 9.38 2.92
CA ALA A 20 25.81 10.62 2.36
C ALA A 20 24.36 10.85 2.74
N PHE A 21 23.48 9.86 2.56
CA PHE A 21 22.07 9.95 2.98
C PHE A 21 21.94 10.16 4.48
N ARG A 22 22.61 9.35 5.28
CA ARG A 22 22.57 9.45 6.74
C ARG A 22 23.00 10.83 7.23
N THR A 23 24.11 11.36 6.71
CA THR A 23 24.62 12.68 7.11
C THR A 23 23.66 13.80 6.71
N ALA A 24 23.12 13.77 5.48
CA ALA A 24 22.16 14.77 5.03
C ALA A 24 20.86 14.77 5.82
N CYS A 25 20.32 13.57 6.13
CA CYS A 25 19.10 13.43 6.95
C CYS A 25 19.34 13.88 8.40
N GLN A 26 20.49 13.54 8.99
CA GLN A 26 20.83 13.98 10.34
C GLN A 26 21.01 15.49 10.43
N HIS A 27 21.67 16.08 9.43
CA HIS A 27 21.79 17.53 9.33
C HIS A 27 20.41 18.20 9.24
N TYR A 28 19.51 17.68 8.39
CA TYR A 28 18.13 18.15 8.30
C TYR A 28 17.41 18.15 9.66
N LEU A 29 17.40 17.02 10.38
CA LEU A 29 16.75 16.93 11.69
C LEU A 29 17.34 17.92 12.69
N THR A 30 18.67 18.00 12.76
CA THR A 30 19.36 18.89 13.70
C THR A 30 19.09 20.37 13.39
N THR A 31 19.15 20.75 12.12
CA THR A 31 18.94 22.14 11.68
C THR A 31 17.50 22.59 11.90
N GLN A 32 16.54 21.71 11.69
CA GLN A 32 15.12 22.00 11.89
C GLN A 32 14.64 21.75 13.33
N GLN A 33 15.51 21.24 14.21
CA GLN A 33 15.16 20.81 15.59
C GLN A 33 13.98 19.80 15.60
N GLU A 34 13.98 18.86 14.66
CA GLU A 34 12.89 17.95 14.40
C GLU A 34 13.21 16.52 14.81
N HIS A 35 12.20 15.69 14.84
CA HIS A 35 12.29 14.24 15.01
C HIS A 35 11.52 13.51 13.88
N ARG A 36 11.89 12.28 13.57
CA ARG A 36 11.33 11.51 12.44
C ARG A 36 9.86 11.08 12.59
N PHE A 37 9.27 11.19 13.77
CA PHE A 37 7.91 10.73 14.05
C PHE A 37 6.86 11.79 13.72
N ALA A 38 5.57 11.43 13.90
CA ALA A 38 4.44 12.33 13.77
C ALA A 38 4.54 13.49 14.78
N ASP A 39 4.20 14.69 14.32
CA ASP A 39 4.11 15.91 15.12
C ASP A 39 2.66 16.25 15.49
N LYS A 40 2.45 17.41 16.12
CA LYS A 40 1.12 17.90 16.48
C LYS A 40 0.20 18.08 15.26
N GLY A 41 0.75 18.46 14.10
CA GLY A 41 0.00 18.60 12.84
C GLY A 41 -0.51 17.27 12.34
N MET A 42 0.32 16.22 12.43
CA MET A 42 -0.09 14.86 12.07
C MET A 42 -1.16 14.29 13.01
N TRP A 43 -1.07 14.57 14.30
CA TRP A 43 -2.11 14.19 15.26
C TRP A 43 -3.42 14.94 15.01
N ALA A 44 -3.36 16.25 14.72
CA ALA A 44 -4.55 17.03 14.33
C ALA A 44 -5.19 16.50 13.07
N LYS A 45 -4.38 16.09 12.05
CA LYS A 45 -4.85 15.45 10.83
C LYS A 45 -5.54 14.12 11.10
N LEU A 46 -4.97 13.26 11.97
CA LEU A 46 -5.62 12.01 12.39
C LEU A 46 -7.00 12.30 13.00
N VAL A 47 -7.08 13.22 13.97
CA VAL A 47 -8.34 13.57 14.64
C VAL A 47 -9.35 14.09 13.60
N PHE A 48 -8.95 14.98 12.69
CA PHE A 48 -9.80 15.50 11.65
C PHE A 48 -10.35 14.38 10.75
N LEU A 49 -9.48 13.48 10.26
CA LEU A 49 -9.89 12.36 9.40
C LEU A 49 -10.81 11.38 10.15
N ALA A 50 -10.53 11.11 11.44
CA ALA A 50 -11.37 10.26 12.27
C ALA A 50 -12.75 10.87 12.52
N LEU A 51 -12.82 12.19 12.75
CA LEU A 51 -14.09 12.91 12.89
C LEU A 51 -14.88 12.90 11.59
N CYS A 52 -14.25 13.13 10.43
CA CYS A 52 -14.90 13.03 9.13
C CYS A 52 -15.43 11.61 8.87
N CYS A 53 -14.62 10.59 9.19
CA CYS A 53 -15.01 9.18 9.07
C CYS A 53 -16.24 8.87 9.95
N ALA A 54 -16.21 9.26 11.22
CA ALA A 54 -17.31 9.07 12.17
C ALA A 54 -18.57 9.85 11.75
N ALA A 55 -18.41 11.10 11.33
CA ALA A 55 -19.54 11.93 10.87
C ALA A 55 -20.22 11.32 9.65
N CYS A 56 -19.47 10.91 8.63
CA CYS A 56 -20.01 10.23 7.46
C CYS A 56 -20.74 8.93 7.86
N TYR A 57 -20.16 8.16 8.76
CA TYR A 57 -20.79 6.94 9.25
C TYR A 57 -22.11 7.23 9.97
N LEU A 58 -22.14 8.15 10.93
CA LEU A 58 -23.34 8.51 11.67
C LEU A 58 -24.43 9.06 10.74
N LEU A 59 -24.07 9.92 9.77
CA LEU A 59 -24.99 10.42 8.75
C LEU A 59 -25.53 9.30 7.84
N SER A 60 -24.72 8.29 7.54
CA SER A 60 -25.21 7.12 6.81
C SER A 60 -26.27 6.35 7.59
N LEU A 61 -26.06 6.12 8.89
CA LEU A 61 -26.98 5.39 9.75
C LEU A 61 -28.31 6.12 10.04
N THR A 62 -28.34 7.42 9.89
CA THR A 62 -29.54 8.26 10.07
C THR A 62 -30.25 8.59 8.76
N SER A 63 -29.80 8.02 7.64
CA SER A 63 -30.40 8.29 6.32
C SER A 63 -31.70 7.55 6.14
N SER A 64 -32.74 8.27 5.71
CA SER A 64 -34.09 7.74 5.45
C SER A 64 -34.25 7.10 4.06
N HIS A 65 -33.25 7.26 3.17
CA HIS A 65 -33.32 6.70 1.81
C HIS A 65 -31.97 6.17 1.35
N LEU A 66 -32.00 5.21 0.43
CA LEU A 66 -30.85 4.50 -0.09
C LEU A 66 -29.75 5.45 -0.66
N THR A 67 -30.14 6.52 -1.34
CA THR A 67 -29.18 7.47 -1.94
C THR A 67 -28.37 8.21 -0.87
N GLY A 68 -29.05 8.68 0.19
CA GLY A 68 -28.40 9.33 1.33
C GLY A 68 -27.46 8.37 2.06
N PHE A 69 -27.96 7.17 2.34
CA PHE A 69 -27.14 6.09 2.91
C PHE A 69 -25.89 5.83 2.04
N ALA A 70 -26.05 5.58 0.75
CA ALA A 70 -24.95 5.26 -0.16
C ALA A 70 -23.90 6.39 -0.22
N LEU A 71 -24.32 7.65 -0.29
CA LEU A 71 -23.43 8.80 -0.36
C LEU A 71 -22.57 8.93 0.91
N TRP A 72 -23.21 8.90 2.08
CA TRP A 72 -22.52 9.05 3.36
C TRP A 72 -21.70 7.82 3.71
N TYR A 73 -22.17 6.62 3.35
CA TYR A 73 -21.42 5.38 3.54
C TYR A 73 -20.17 5.33 2.64
N PHE A 74 -20.25 5.81 1.40
CA PHE A 74 -19.07 5.99 0.56
C PHE A 74 -18.07 6.97 1.22
N GLY A 75 -18.56 8.09 1.77
CA GLY A 75 -17.71 9.03 2.54
C GLY A 75 -17.02 8.34 3.73
N PHE A 76 -17.75 7.49 4.47
CA PHE A 76 -17.19 6.69 5.57
C PHE A 76 -16.03 5.81 5.09
N ILE A 77 -16.21 5.02 4.03
CA ILE A 77 -15.18 4.14 3.47
C ILE A 77 -14.01 4.96 2.90
N PHE A 78 -14.28 6.10 2.27
CA PHE A 78 -13.24 6.99 1.74
C PHE A 78 -12.37 7.55 2.88
N PHE A 79 -12.95 8.09 3.95
CA PHE A 79 -12.18 8.60 5.07
C PHE A 79 -11.50 7.50 5.89
N ALA A 80 -12.07 6.29 5.94
CA ALA A 80 -11.40 5.12 6.49
C ALA A 80 -10.12 4.78 5.69
N MET A 81 -10.16 4.85 4.36
CA MET A 81 -8.97 4.69 3.53
C MET A 81 -7.98 5.83 3.74
N MET A 82 -8.43 7.06 3.90
CA MET A 82 -7.57 8.19 4.25
C MET A 82 -6.84 7.96 5.58
N LEU A 83 -7.50 7.35 6.58
CA LEU A 83 -6.85 6.94 7.84
C LEU A 83 -5.81 5.83 7.60
N VAL A 84 -6.10 4.86 6.76
CA VAL A 84 -5.15 3.79 6.41
C VAL A 84 -3.89 4.37 5.76
N VAL A 85 -4.02 5.18 4.72
CA VAL A 85 -2.84 5.71 4.02
C VAL A 85 -2.06 6.76 4.81
N ASN A 86 -2.69 7.45 5.76
CA ASN A 86 -2.03 8.49 6.56
C ASN A 86 -1.52 7.99 7.92
N VAL A 87 -2.12 6.95 8.46
CA VAL A 87 -1.86 6.53 9.84
C VAL A 87 -1.40 5.07 9.91
N LEU A 88 -2.16 4.10 9.38
CA LEU A 88 -1.75 2.70 9.36
C LEU A 88 -0.40 2.56 8.65
N HIS A 89 -0.23 3.21 7.50
CA HIS A 89 0.99 3.13 6.71
C HIS A 89 2.22 3.58 7.50
N ASP A 90 2.24 4.80 8.07
CA ASP A 90 3.35 5.25 8.93
C ASP A 90 3.51 4.38 10.19
N ALA A 91 2.39 3.98 10.81
CA ALA A 91 2.41 3.16 12.02
C ALA A 91 3.00 1.75 11.75
N SER A 92 2.71 1.14 10.60
CA SER A 92 3.27 -0.16 10.22
C SER A 92 4.80 -0.12 10.12
N HIS A 93 5.38 1.03 9.75
CA HIS A 93 6.81 1.30 9.71
C HIS A 93 7.41 1.82 11.03
N ASN A 94 6.63 1.85 12.11
CA ASN A 94 7.03 2.48 13.37
C ASN A 94 7.44 3.95 13.23
N ALA A 95 6.84 4.68 12.30
CA ALA A 95 7.13 6.06 11.96
C ALA A 95 6.12 7.07 12.56
N TYR A 96 4.97 6.61 13.06
CA TYR A 96 3.96 7.50 13.64
C TYR A 96 4.24 7.81 15.11
N CYS A 97 4.28 6.80 15.98
CA CYS A 97 4.59 6.91 17.41
C CYS A 97 6.03 6.46 17.68
N ARG A 98 6.61 6.92 18.81
CA ARG A 98 7.90 6.41 19.29
C ARG A 98 7.82 4.97 19.82
N SER A 99 6.66 4.57 20.30
CA SER A 99 6.39 3.22 20.84
C SER A 99 5.89 2.28 19.74
N GLY A 100 6.54 1.14 19.54
CA GLY A 100 6.10 0.11 18.61
C GLY A 100 4.72 -0.45 18.98
N ALA A 101 4.44 -0.64 20.26
CA ALA A 101 3.13 -1.09 20.73
C ALA A 101 2.03 -0.07 20.41
N ALA A 102 2.30 1.23 20.57
CA ALA A 102 1.35 2.28 20.22
C ALA A 102 1.08 2.30 18.70
N ASN A 103 2.11 2.14 17.88
CA ASN A 103 1.96 2.01 16.42
C ASN A 103 1.09 0.81 16.06
N ALA A 104 1.35 -0.36 16.63
CA ALA A 104 0.59 -1.57 16.34
C ALA A 104 -0.90 -1.42 16.69
N TRP A 105 -1.22 -0.87 17.85
CA TRP A 105 -2.62 -0.64 18.25
C TRP A 105 -3.29 0.44 17.41
N LEU A 106 -2.59 1.53 17.12
CA LEU A 106 -3.10 2.59 16.25
C LEU A 106 -3.43 2.05 14.86
N GLY A 107 -2.53 1.25 14.28
CA GLY A 107 -2.75 0.60 12.99
C GLY A 107 -3.97 -0.31 12.99
N ARG A 108 -4.12 -1.17 14.03
CA ARG A 108 -5.28 -2.05 14.16
C ARG A 108 -6.59 -1.29 14.26
N LEU A 109 -6.64 -0.21 15.06
CA LEU A 109 -7.86 0.57 15.24
C LEU A 109 -8.29 1.26 13.95
N VAL A 110 -7.38 1.92 13.24
CA VAL A 110 -7.72 2.66 12.01
C VAL A 110 -8.02 1.77 10.81
N SER A 111 -7.63 0.49 10.84
CA SER A 111 -7.91 -0.46 9.77
C SER A 111 -9.26 -1.18 9.92
N VAL A 112 -9.87 -1.18 11.12
CA VAL A 112 -11.18 -1.84 11.37
C VAL A 112 -12.27 -1.42 10.38
N PRO A 113 -12.47 -0.12 10.07
CA PRO A 113 -13.53 0.29 9.14
C PRO A 113 -13.43 -0.31 7.73
N LEU A 114 -12.21 -0.65 7.27
CA LEU A 114 -11.97 -1.31 5.98
C LEU A 114 -11.90 -2.83 6.08
N GLY A 115 -11.83 -3.38 7.29
CA GLY A 115 -11.71 -4.82 7.51
C GLY A 115 -10.33 -5.39 7.23
N LEU A 116 -9.29 -4.57 7.10
CA LEU A 116 -7.91 -5.01 6.88
C LEU A 116 -7.26 -5.48 8.19
N ASP A 117 -6.49 -6.55 8.14
CA ASP A 117 -5.65 -6.97 9.26
C ASP A 117 -4.32 -6.19 9.20
N ALA A 118 -4.12 -5.27 10.15
CA ALA A 118 -2.92 -4.45 10.22
C ALA A 118 -1.63 -5.26 10.44
N ASP A 119 -1.71 -6.40 11.13
CA ASP A 119 -0.56 -7.27 11.36
C ASP A 119 -0.16 -8.00 10.07
N ASN A 120 -1.13 -8.51 9.30
CA ASN A 120 -0.89 -9.11 7.98
C ASN A 120 -0.33 -8.06 7.02
N TRP A 121 -0.90 -6.85 7.01
CA TRP A 121 -0.40 -5.74 6.23
C TRP A 121 1.07 -5.42 6.56
N GLN A 122 1.40 -5.29 7.85
CA GLN A 122 2.78 -5.01 8.29
C GLN A 122 3.76 -6.09 7.78
N VAL A 123 3.40 -7.37 7.89
CA VAL A 123 4.26 -8.45 7.41
C VAL A 123 4.47 -8.34 5.90
N ARG A 124 3.40 -8.27 5.13
CA ARG A 124 3.47 -8.24 3.66
C ARG A 124 4.17 -7.00 3.16
N HIS A 125 3.80 -5.83 3.67
CA HIS A 125 4.30 -4.54 3.20
C HIS A 125 5.72 -4.24 3.71
N VAL A 126 5.95 -4.36 5.02
CA VAL A 126 7.21 -3.93 5.63
C VAL A 126 8.31 -4.98 5.56
N GLN A 127 7.96 -6.27 5.76
CA GLN A 127 8.98 -7.32 5.84
C GLN A 127 9.28 -7.96 4.47
N PHE A 128 8.38 -7.86 3.50
CA PHE A 128 8.55 -8.49 2.19
C PHE A 128 8.54 -7.50 1.03
N HIS A 129 7.52 -6.65 0.89
CA HIS A 129 7.46 -5.71 -0.23
C HIS A 129 8.65 -4.71 -0.21
N HIS A 130 8.86 -4.02 0.89
CA HIS A 130 9.93 -3.02 0.99
C HIS A 130 11.34 -3.55 0.72
N PRO A 131 11.79 -4.64 1.38
CA PRO A 131 13.13 -5.15 1.14
C PRO A 131 13.30 -5.80 -0.23
N TYR A 132 12.21 -6.33 -0.82
CA TYR A 132 12.27 -7.19 -2.00
C TYR A 132 11.39 -6.71 -3.15
N THR A 133 11.15 -5.42 -3.23
CA THR A 133 10.31 -4.79 -4.26
C THR A 133 10.63 -5.31 -5.66
N ASN A 134 9.60 -5.77 -6.38
CA ASN A 134 9.72 -6.32 -7.73
C ASN A 134 10.61 -7.56 -7.88
N ILE A 135 10.89 -8.31 -6.80
CA ILE A 135 11.58 -9.60 -6.86
C ILE A 135 10.55 -10.73 -6.83
N GLN A 136 10.48 -11.52 -7.90
CA GLN A 136 9.51 -12.61 -8.02
C GLN A 136 9.64 -13.62 -6.87
N GLY A 137 8.50 -13.99 -6.27
CA GLY A 137 8.42 -14.95 -5.18
C GLY A 137 8.78 -14.39 -3.80
N TYR A 138 9.22 -13.12 -3.72
CA TYR A 138 9.50 -12.40 -2.48
C TYR A 138 8.56 -11.22 -2.26
N ASP A 139 8.28 -10.43 -3.33
CA ASP A 139 7.36 -9.31 -3.26
C ASP A 139 5.91 -9.78 -3.43
N PRO A 140 5.05 -9.69 -2.37
CA PRO A 140 3.66 -10.12 -2.45
C PRO A 140 2.82 -9.30 -3.42
N ASP A 141 3.23 -8.07 -3.75
CA ASP A 141 2.47 -7.19 -4.64
C ASP A 141 2.54 -7.62 -6.10
N ILE A 142 3.52 -8.43 -6.45
CA ILE A 142 3.68 -9.01 -7.77
C ILE A 142 3.51 -10.53 -7.79
N ASP A 143 2.91 -11.12 -6.76
CA ASP A 143 2.63 -12.56 -6.74
C ASP A 143 1.72 -12.98 -7.91
N GLU A 144 1.96 -14.19 -8.42
CA GLU A 144 1.15 -14.76 -9.50
C GLU A 144 -0.29 -15.00 -9.03
N ASN A 145 -1.20 -14.15 -9.46
CA ASN A 145 -2.62 -14.19 -9.08
C ASN A 145 -3.50 -14.92 -10.09
N GLY A 146 -2.95 -15.33 -11.23
CA GLY A 146 -3.66 -16.05 -12.28
C GLY A 146 -4.63 -15.21 -13.12
N VAL A 147 -4.76 -13.90 -12.80
CA VAL A 147 -5.64 -12.94 -13.49
C VAL A 147 -4.83 -11.91 -14.28
N LEU A 148 -3.66 -11.51 -13.77
CA LEU A 148 -2.73 -10.58 -14.41
C LEU A 148 -1.38 -11.25 -14.62
N CYS A 149 -0.74 -10.95 -15.74
CA CYS A 149 0.69 -11.11 -15.95
C CYS A 149 1.34 -9.76 -15.59
N GLN A 150 2.02 -9.70 -14.46
CA GLN A 150 2.60 -8.46 -13.92
C GLN A 150 4.08 -8.34 -14.22
N THR A 151 4.75 -9.49 -14.42
CA THR A 151 6.19 -9.57 -14.66
C THR A 151 6.50 -10.47 -15.85
N PRO A 152 7.67 -10.34 -16.51
CA PRO A 152 8.06 -11.20 -17.62
C PRO A 152 8.29 -12.65 -17.21
N PHE A 153 8.31 -12.96 -15.90
CA PHE A 153 8.60 -14.29 -15.36
C PHE A 153 7.35 -15.10 -15.01
N GLN A 154 6.15 -14.48 -15.13
CA GLN A 154 4.88 -15.12 -14.81
C GLN A 154 4.28 -15.86 -16.01
N ARG A 155 3.41 -16.83 -15.70
CA ARG A 155 2.67 -17.56 -16.74
C ARG A 155 1.69 -16.64 -17.44
N HIS A 156 1.76 -16.62 -18.77
CA HIS A 156 0.84 -15.88 -19.60
C HIS A 156 -0.37 -16.75 -20.00
N LYS A 157 -1.58 -16.19 -19.89
CA LYS A 157 -2.83 -16.79 -20.38
C LYS A 157 -3.40 -15.92 -21.52
N PRO A 158 -4.11 -16.49 -22.52
CA PRO A 158 -4.59 -15.73 -23.69
C PRO A 158 -5.43 -14.49 -23.36
N PHE A 159 -6.28 -14.53 -22.34
CA PHE A 159 -7.14 -13.41 -21.95
C PHE A 159 -6.34 -12.23 -21.35
N MET A 160 -5.13 -12.46 -20.85
CA MET A 160 -4.26 -11.42 -20.27
C MET A 160 -3.80 -10.41 -21.33
N ARG A 161 -3.95 -10.70 -22.63
CA ARG A 161 -3.78 -9.71 -23.71
C ARG A 161 -4.67 -8.48 -23.53
N ALA A 162 -5.84 -8.65 -22.90
CA ALA A 162 -6.79 -7.59 -22.61
C ALA A 162 -6.64 -6.98 -21.19
N GLN A 163 -5.61 -7.38 -20.42
CA GLN A 163 -5.47 -6.99 -19.01
C GLN A 163 -5.44 -5.46 -18.77
N HIS A 164 -4.94 -4.69 -19.72
CA HIS A 164 -4.94 -3.24 -19.70
C HIS A 164 -6.35 -2.61 -19.78
N LEU A 165 -7.38 -3.39 -20.14
CA LEU A 165 -8.78 -2.97 -20.16
C LEU A 165 -9.50 -3.34 -18.88
N TYR A 166 -9.29 -4.56 -18.34
CA TYR A 166 -9.98 -5.02 -17.13
C TYR A 166 -9.20 -4.76 -15.84
N TRP A 167 -7.97 -4.23 -15.92
CA TRP A 167 -7.17 -3.84 -14.77
C TRP A 167 -7.93 -2.97 -13.74
N PRO A 168 -8.76 -1.96 -14.12
CA PRO A 168 -9.49 -1.18 -13.13
C PRO A 168 -10.41 -2.03 -12.25
N LEU A 169 -10.99 -3.11 -12.80
CA LEU A 169 -11.79 -4.06 -12.00
C LEU A 169 -10.91 -4.86 -11.02
N VAL A 170 -9.72 -5.28 -11.44
CA VAL A 170 -8.78 -5.96 -10.54
C VAL A 170 -8.35 -5.03 -9.42
N ALA A 171 -8.02 -3.76 -9.73
CA ALA A 171 -7.71 -2.74 -8.74
C ALA A 171 -8.89 -2.49 -7.77
N ALA A 172 -10.12 -2.50 -8.29
CA ALA A 172 -11.33 -2.37 -7.47
C ALA A 172 -11.49 -3.51 -6.47
N LEU A 173 -11.17 -4.74 -6.87
CA LEU A 173 -11.32 -5.92 -6.04
C LEU A 173 -10.16 -6.13 -5.05
N THR A 174 -9.07 -5.40 -5.13
CA THR A 174 -7.85 -5.65 -4.34
C THR A 174 -8.09 -5.55 -2.84
N PHE A 175 -8.61 -4.43 -2.31
CA PHE A 175 -8.86 -4.30 -0.87
C PHE A 175 -9.97 -5.24 -0.36
N PRO A 176 -11.12 -5.41 -1.04
CA PRO A 176 -12.09 -6.46 -0.70
C PRO A 176 -11.48 -7.85 -0.65
N TRP A 177 -10.61 -8.19 -1.60
CA TRP A 177 -9.90 -9.45 -1.63
C TRP A 177 -8.96 -9.63 -0.42
N TYR A 178 -8.21 -8.59 -0.04
CA TYR A 178 -7.38 -8.63 1.17
C TYR A 178 -8.22 -8.85 2.41
N ALA A 179 -9.26 -8.03 2.64
CA ALA A 179 -10.08 -8.07 3.83
C ALA A 179 -10.82 -9.41 4.02
N TRP A 180 -11.36 -9.97 2.93
CA TRP A 180 -12.25 -11.12 2.98
C TRP A 180 -11.61 -12.45 2.59
N TRP A 181 -10.41 -12.44 2.03
CA TRP A 181 -9.75 -13.66 1.59
C TRP A 181 -8.29 -13.78 2.05
N MET A 182 -7.44 -12.83 1.71
CA MET A 182 -6.01 -12.98 1.96
C MET A 182 -5.66 -12.96 3.44
N ASP A 183 -6.28 -12.08 4.23
CA ASP A 183 -6.08 -12.01 5.68
C ASP A 183 -6.42 -13.34 6.36
N TRP A 184 -7.48 -14.01 5.90
CA TRP A 184 -7.88 -15.33 6.41
C TRP A 184 -6.86 -16.40 6.03
N ARG A 185 -6.41 -16.43 4.80
CA ARG A 185 -5.38 -17.39 4.34
C ARG A 185 -4.08 -17.23 5.10
N ASP A 186 -3.64 -16.01 5.38
CA ASP A 186 -2.46 -15.74 6.18
C ASP A 186 -2.63 -16.26 7.61
N ARG A 187 -3.79 -16.05 8.22
CA ARG A 187 -4.06 -16.53 9.57
C ARG A 187 -4.25 -18.06 9.66
N LEU A 188 -4.78 -18.69 8.62
CA LEU A 188 -4.97 -20.14 8.55
C LEU A 188 -3.70 -20.93 8.20
N GLY A 189 -2.56 -20.27 7.95
CA GLY A 189 -1.31 -20.95 7.65
C GLY A 189 -1.12 -21.34 6.18
N GLU A 190 -1.95 -20.81 5.28
CA GLU A 190 -1.93 -21.18 3.86
C GLU A 190 -0.90 -20.40 3.04
N THR A 191 -0.24 -19.42 3.62
CA THR A 191 0.76 -18.58 2.94
C THR A 191 2.11 -18.60 3.65
N PRO A 192 3.22 -18.24 2.97
CA PRO A 192 4.54 -18.18 3.60
C PRO A 192 4.63 -17.08 4.66
N PHE A 193 3.71 -16.11 4.67
CA PHE A 193 3.73 -14.95 5.56
C PHE A 193 3.26 -15.26 6.98
N THR A 194 2.45 -16.30 7.16
CA THR A 194 1.85 -16.73 8.45
C THR A 194 2.85 -16.78 9.60
N ARG A 195 4.03 -17.36 9.39
CA ARG A 195 5.05 -17.53 10.43
C ARG A 195 5.72 -16.23 10.88
N HIS A 196 5.53 -15.16 10.12
CA HIS A 196 6.06 -13.83 10.42
C HIS A 196 5.08 -12.95 11.20
N LEU A 197 3.84 -13.41 11.38
CA LEU A 197 2.82 -12.67 12.12
C LEU A 197 3.23 -12.48 13.58
N PRO A 198 3.08 -11.25 14.13
CA PRO A 198 3.57 -10.92 15.48
C PRO A 198 2.80 -11.65 16.58
N HIS A 199 1.54 -12.01 16.33
CA HIS A 199 0.67 -12.69 17.30
C HIS A 199 0.16 -14.00 16.70
N GLN A 200 0.83 -15.09 17.05
CA GLN A 200 0.46 -16.45 16.67
C GLN A 200 -0.29 -17.16 17.79
N GLY A 201 -0.86 -18.34 17.50
CA GLY A 201 -1.59 -19.14 18.46
C GLY A 201 -2.98 -18.56 18.81
N ALA A 202 -3.59 -19.08 19.89
CA ALA A 202 -4.97 -18.79 20.25
C ALA A 202 -5.25 -17.29 20.51
N GLY A 203 -4.32 -16.60 21.18
CA GLY A 203 -4.46 -15.16 21.46
C GLY A 203 -4.48 -14.31 20.20
N GLY A 204 -3.59 -14.61 19.24
CA GLY A 204 -3.57 -13.92 17.96
C GLY A 204 -4.80 -14.22 17.09
N ALA A 205 -5.27 -15.46 17.10
CA ALA A 205 -6.51 -15.85 16.42
C ALA A 205 -7.73 -15.15 17.02
N LEU A 206 -7.82 -15.07 18.35
CA LEU A 206 -8.90 -14.36 19.02
C LEU A 206 -8.89 -12.86 18.67
N LEU A 207 -7.72 -12.21 18.74
CA LEU A 207 -7.60 -10.78 18.36
C LEU A 207 -8.05 -10.54 16.92
N PHE A 208 -7.58 -11.37 15.99
CA PHE A 208 -7.99 -11.30 14.58
C PHE A 208 -9.51 -11.43 14.42
N LEU A 209 -10.12 -12.44 15.06
CA LEU A 209 -11.56 -12.67 14.98
C LEU A 209 -12.37 -11.51 15.59
N LEU A 210 -11.90 -10.93 16.70
CA LEU A 210 -12.55 -9.76 17.32
C LEU A 210 -12.49 -8.53 16.38
N LEU A 211 -11.35 -8.27 15.72
CA LEU A 211 -11.23 -7.16 14.76
C LEU A 211 -12.10 -7.40 13.51
N LYS A 212 -12.16 -8.63 13.00
CA LYS A 212 -13.05 -8.98 11.88
C LYS A 212 -14.53 -8.89 12.26
N ALA A 213 -14.90 -9.33 13.47
CA ALA A 213 -16.25 -9.18 13.99
C ALA A 213 -16.64 -7.71 14.18
N ALA A 214 -15.72 -6.87 14.70
CA ALA A 214 -15.93 -5.43 14.79
C ALA A 214 -16.15 -4.79 13.41
N HIS A 215 -15.33 -5.17 12.41
CA HIS A 215 -15.56 -4.74 11.04
C HIS A 215 -16.92 -5.16 10.49
N PHE A 216 -17.27 -6.46 10.61
CA PHE A 216 -18.55 -6.96 10.13
C PHE A 216 -19.73 -6.23 10.78
N TRP A 217 -19.64 -5.99 12.09
CA TRP A 217 -20.66 -5.26 12.84
C TRP A 217 -20.78 -3.81 12.35
N LEU A 218 -19.67 -3.09 12.18
CA LEU A 218 -19.68 -1.73 11.63
C LEU A 218 -20.17 -1.70 10.17
N ALA A 219 -19.69 -2.63 9.35
CA ALA A 219 -19.99 -2.59 7.92
C ALA A 219 -21.43 -2.96 7.58
N LEU A 220 -22.00 -3.95 8.26
CA LEU A 220 -23.30 -4.54 7.93
C LEU A 220 -24.25 -4.58 9.13
N GLY A 221 -23.79 -4.99 10.32
CA GLY A 221 -24.64 -5.22 11.48
C GLY A 221 -25.35 -3.96 11.96
N LEU A 222 -24.63 -2.89 12.25
CA LEU A 222 -25.23 -1.63 12.70
C LEU A 222 -26.12 -0.98 11.63
N PRO A 223 -25.74 -0.92 10.33
CA PRO A 223 -26.65 -0.45 9.29
C PRO A 223 -27.98 -1.24 9.26
N MET A 224 -27.91 -2.57 9.35
CA MET A 224 -29.13 -3.40 9.35
C MET A 224 -30.00 -3.23 10.60
N LEU A 225 -29.41 -2.81 11.71
CA LEU A 225 -30.15 -2.58 12.96
C LEU A 225 -30.81 -1.20 13.01
N LEU A 226 -30.19 -0.18 12.39
CA LEU A 226 -30.54 1.22 12.62
C LEU A 226 -31.20 1.90 11.42
N LEU A 227 -31.05 1.36 10.21
CA LEU A 227 -31.65 1.93 9.00
C LEU A 227 -33.14 1.56 8.91
N ASP A 228 -33.87 2.38 8.15
CA ASP A 228 -35.26 2.13 7.78
C ASP A 228 -35.41 0.77 7.07
N GLU A 229 -36.48 0.02 7.36
CA GLU A 229 -36.75 -1.32 6.78
C GLU A 229 -36.82 -1.28 5.24
N ALA A 230 -37.10 -0.13 4.63
CA ALA A 230 -37.04 0.05 3.18
C ALA A 230 -35.64 -0.14 2.59
N ILE A 231 -34.59 0.01 3.40
CA ILE A 231 -33.19 -0.23 3.00
C ILE A 231 -32.80 -1.67 3.35
N THR A 232 -32.99 -2.55 2.40
CA THR A 232 -32.83 -4.01 2.58
C THR A 232 -31.37 -4.45 2.71
N PHE A 233 -31.11 -5.61 3.28
CA PHE A 233 -29.76 -6.20 3.39
C PHE A 233 -29.00 -6.26 2.05
N PRO A 234 -29.58 -6.71 0.92
CA PRO A 234 -28.89 -6.66 -0.37
C PRO A 234 -28.46 -5.25 -0.78
N ALA A 235 -29.25 -4.21 -0.46
CA ALA A 235 -28.90 -2.83 -0.75
C ALA A 235 -27.71 -2.37 0.12
N VAL A 236 -27.71 -2.68 1.42
CA VAL A 236 -26.60 -2.37 2.32
C VAL A 236 -25.32 -3.07 1.86
N LEU A 237 -25.39 -4.36 1.54
CA LEU A 237 -24.27 -5.14 1.04
C LEU A 237 -23.72 -4.59 -0.28
N ALA A 238 -24.61 -4.21 -1.21
CA ALA A 238 -24.20 -3.60 -2.48
C ALA A 238 -23.48 -2.26 -2.26
N VAL A 239 -24.02 -1.39 -1.41
CA VAL A 239 -23.39 -0.09 -1.07
C VAL A 239 -22.02 -0.31 -0.42
N TYR A 240 -21.90 -1.26 0.51
CA TYR A 240 -20.62 -1.63 1.13
C TYR A 240 -19.61 -2.07 0.07
N LEU A 241 -19.95 -3.06 -0.76
CA LEU A 241 -19.04 -3.61 -1.77
C LEU A 241 -18.63 -2.57 -2.81
N ILE A 242 -19.59 -1.80 -3.34
CA ILE A 242 -19.33 -0.75 -4.33
C ILE A 242 -18.43 0.34 -3.73
N SER A 243 -18.67 0.76 -2.49
CA SER A 243 -17.84 1.77 -1.81
C SER A 243 -16.41 1.27 -1.62
N GLN A 244 -16.22 0.04 -1.16
CA GLN A 244 -14.90 -0.60 -1.04
C GLN A 244 -14.20 -0.68 -2.40
N MET A 245 -14.91 -1.10 -3.45
CA MET A 245 -14.37 -1.25 -4.80
C MET A 245 -13.92 0.08 -5.41
N LEU A 246 -14.72 1.14 -5.27
CA LEU A 246 -14.40 2.46 -5.80
C LEU A 246 -13.14 3.05 -5.13
N VAL A 247 -13.07 2.93 -3.80
CA VAL A 247 -11.93 3.41 -3.02
C VAL A 247 -10.69 2.56 -3.33
N SER A 248 -10.84 1.24 -3.43
CA SER A 248 -9.77 0.32 -3.84
C SER A 248 -9.22 0.68 -5.23
N ALA A 249 -10.09 0.85 -6.23
CA ALA A 249 -9.69 1.22 -7.59
C ALA A 249 -8.85 2.50 -7.62
N LEU A 250 -9.28 3.53 -6.88
CA LEU A 250 -8.59 4.82 -6.81
C LEU A 250 -7.17 4.65 -6.23
N PHE A 251 -7.07 4.08 -5.03
CA PHE A 251 -5.78 4.04 -4.30
C PHE A 251 -4.82 3.02 -4.89
N VAL A 252 -5.27 1.84 -5.28
CA VAL A 252 -4.43 0.82 -5.91
C VAL A 252 -3.86 1.30 -7.24
N SER A 253 -4.66 2.00 -8.07
CA SER A 253 -4.18 2.54 -9.35
C SER A 253 -3.09 3.60 -9.17
N LEU A 254 -3.12 4.38 -8.09
CA LEU A 254 -2.07 5.37 -7.79
C LEU A 254 -0.81 4.73 -7.20
N LEU A 255 -0.97 3.73 -6.34
CA LEU A 255 0.14 3.06 -5.66
C LEU A 255 0.94 2.16 -6.58
N ILE A 256 0.31 1.19 -7.22
CA ILE A 256 1.03 0.17 -8.00
C ILE A 256 1.72 0.76 -9.22
N GLY A 257 1.20 1.87 -9.76
CA GLY A 257 1.83 2.60 -10.87
C GLY A 257 3.25 3.07 -10.56
N THR A 258 3.58 3.31 -9.29
CA THR A 258 4.92 3.73 -8.85
C THR A 258 5.98 2.64 -9.05
N HIS A 259 5.59 1.37 -9.08
CA HIS A 259 6.46 0.22 -9.30
C HIS A 259 6.43 -0.27 -10.75
N TRP A 260 5.30 -0.09 -11.46
CA TRP A 260 5.13 -0.60 -12.83
C TRP A 260 5.56 0.37 -13.92
N ALA A 261 5.57 1.67 -13.64
CA ALA A 261 5.78 2.69 -14.69
C ALA A 261 7.09 2.51 -15.44
N LYS A 262 8.20 2.40 -14.71
CA LYS A 262 9.55 2.18 -15.24
C LYS A 262 10.35 1.21 -14.36
N GLY A 263 9.71 0.56 -13.40
CA GLY A 263 10.36 -0.32 -12.45
C GLY A 263 10.99 -1.54 -13.14
N HIS A 264 12.17 -1.91 -12.67
CA HIS A 264 12.79 -3.18 -13.05
C HIS A 264 12.17 -4.31 -12.25
N PHE A 265 12.03 -5.46 -12.90
CA PHE A 265 11.58 -6.70 -12.28
C PHE A 265 12.73 -7.71 -12.29
N TYR A 266 12.88 -8.42 -11.21
CA TYR A 266 13.94 -9.40 -11.02
C TYR A 266 13.35 -10.80 -10.85
N PRO A 267 13.95 -11.84 -11.48
CA PRO A 267 13.57 -13.22 -11.18
C PRO A 267 13.93 -13.56 -9.73
N ALA A 268 13.38 -14.64 -9.19
CA ALA A 268 13.78 -15.16 -7.91
C ALA A 268 15.29 -15.52 -7.94
N PRO A 269 16.14 -14.93 -7.07
CA PRO A 269 17.57 -15.19 -7.10
C PRO A 269 17.89 -16.64 -6.72
N ALA A 270 18.64 -17.37 -7.57
CA ALA A 270 19.00 -18.77 -7.33
C ALA A 270 19.99 -18.94 -6.18
N ASP A 271 20.83 -17.94 -5.93
CA ASP A 271 21.87 -17.89 -4.91
C ASP A 271 21.43 -17.23 -3.59
N ASN A 272 20.17 -16.80 -3.49
CA ASN A 272 19.63 -16.03 -2.39
C ASN A 272 20.38 -14.70 -2.12
N VAL A 273 20.89 -14.06 -3.18
CA VAL A 273 21.58 -12.78 -3.11
C VAL A 273 20.74 -11.68 -3.77
N MET A 274 20.69 -10.51 -3.14
CA MET A 274 20.04 -9.33 -3.72
C MET A 274 20.71 -8.92 -5.03
N PRO A 275 19.94 -8.61 -6.09
CA PRO A 275 20.49 -8.24 -7.40
C PRO A 275 21.37 -6.98 -7.36
N GLN A 276 21.06 -6.08 -6.43
CA GLN A 276 21.76 -4.79 -6.27
C GLN A 276 21.87 -4.41 -4.79
N SER A 277 22.62 -3.32 -4.49
CA SER A 277 22.58 -2.70 -3.16
C SER A 277 21.18 -2.14 -2.87
N VAL A 278 20.82 -2.00 -1.60
CA VAL A 278 19.48 -1.55 -1.17
C VAL A 278 19.08 -0.23 -1.84
N TYR A 279 20.01 0.74 -1.92
CA TYR A 279 19.74 2.03 -2.56
C TYR A 279 19.50 1.91 -4.07
N HIS A 280 20.42 1.26 -4.78
CA HIS A 280 20.28 1.06 -6.23
C HIS A 280 19.02 0.26 -6.57
N HIS A 281 18.66 -0.73 -5.74
CA HIS A 281 17.43 -1.49 -5.89
C HIS A 281 16.19 -0.60 -5.77
N ALA A 282 16.12 0.26 -4.74
CA ALA A 282 15.00 1.20 -4.58
C ALA A 282 14.88 2.16 -5.78
N PHE A 283 16.00 2.74 -6.26
CA PHE A 283 16.00 3.61 -7.44
C PHE A 283 15.60 2.87 -8.74
N ALA A 284 15.87 1.56 -8.82
CA ALA A 284 15.51 0.76 -10.00
C ALA A 284 14.05 0.32 -10.01
N THR A 285 13.41 0.20 -8.84
CA THR A 285 12.08 -0.42 -8.70
C THR A 285 10.96 0.55 -8.35
N THR A 286 11.28 1.78 -7.94
CA THR A 286 10.29 2.70 -7.37
C THR A 286 10.49 4.13 -7.88
N PHE A 287 9.40 4.90 -7.98
CA PHE A 287 9.43 6.26 -8.51
C PHE A 287 8.55 7.20 -7.69
N ASP A 288 8.99 8.47 -7.59
CA ASP A 288 8.18 9.57 -7.10
C ASP A 288 7.37 10.17 -8.27
N TRP A 289 6.23 10.80 -7.97
CA TRP A 289 5.43 11.51 -8.95
C TRP A 289 4.85 12.81 -8.40
N HIS A 290 4.61 13.78 -9.30
CA HIS A 290 4.08 15.08 -8.92
C HIS A 290 2.57 15.06 -8.72
N MET A 291 2.14 15.54 -7.55
CA MET A 291 0.75 15.87 -7.25
C MET A 291 0.53 17.38 -7.39
N ARG A 292 -0.55 17.76 -8.03
CA ARG A 292 -1.01 19.16 -8.10
C ARG A 292 -2.49 19.24 -7.73
N PRO A 293 -2.90 20.17 -6.82
CA PRO A 293 -2.03 21.02 -6.01
C PRO A 293 -1.21 20.21 -4.99
N ARG A 294 -0.08 20.74 -4.54
CA ARG A 294 0.82 20.06 -3.58
C ARG A 294 0.12 19.63 -2.28
N LEU A 295 -0.93 20.36 -1.88
CA LEU A 295 -1.75 20.03 -0.71
C LEU A 295 -2.39 18.63 -0.82
N MET A 296 -2.70 18.15 -2.02
CA MET A 296 -3.23 16.79 -2.20
C MET A 296 -2.22 15.72 -1.76
N GLY A 297 -0.92 15.91 -2.01
CA GLY A 297 0.11 14.99 -1.54
C GLY A 297 0.14 14.87 -0.01
N TYR A 298 -0.06 15.98 0.70
CA TYR A 298 -0.18 15.97 2.16
C TYR A 298 -1.38 15.12 2.63
N TRP A 299 -2.56 15.30 2.02
CA TRP A 299 -3.76 14.55 2.39
C TRP A 299 -3.68 13.07 1.99
N LEU A 300 -2.97 12.73 0.93
CA LEU A 300 -2.78 11.35 0.48
C LEU A 300 -1.59 10.64 1.18
N GLY A 301 -1.16 11.09 2.35
CA GLY A 301 -0.15 10.39 3.14
C GLY A 301 1.22 10.30 2.47
N GLY A 302 1.56 11.23 1.56
CA GLY A 302 2.84 11.21 0.85
C GLY A 302 2.97 10.08 -0.18
N LEU A 303 1.89 9.38 -0.55
CA LEU A 303 1.89 8.27 -1.52
C LEU A 303 2.56 8.60 -2.85
N ASN A 304 2.57 9.88 -3.23
CA ASN A 304 3.22 10.38 -4.43
C ASN A 304 4.75 10.44 -4.32
N LEU A 305 5.31 10.39 -3.11
CA LEU A 305 6.76 10.37 -2.86
C LEU A 305 7.19 8.96 -2.46
N HIS A 306 6.96 8.00 -3.36
CA HIS A 306 7.03 6.58 -3.06
C HIS A 306 8.47 6.04 -3.03
N LEU A 307 9.36 6.52 -3.91
CA LEU A 307 10.80 6.24 -3.80
C LEU A 307 11.36 6.83 -2.50
N THR A 308 10.93 8.05 -2.16
CA THR A 308 11.28 8.68 -0.89
C THR A 308 10.88 7.80 0.28
N HIS A 309 9.66 7.24 0.25
CA HIS A 309 9.17 6.30 1.24
C HIS A 309 10.00 4.99 1.30
N HIS A 310 10.32 4.38 0.16
CA HIS A 310 11.16 3.17 0.12
C HIS A 310 12.58 3.38 0.66
N LEU A 311 13.13 4.58 0.50
CA LEU A 311 14.46 4.93 1.04
C LEU A 311 14.43 5.27 2.54
N PHE A 312 13.32 5.82 3.04
CA PHE A 312 13.15 6.28 4.42
C PHE A 312 11.81 5.81 5.03
N PRO A 313 11.56 4.51 5.05
CA PRO A 313 10.25 3.97 5.46
C PRO A 313 9.95 4.22 6.93
N ASP A 314 10.97 4.35 7.79
CA ASP A 314 10.85 4.61 9.22
C ASP A 314 10.70 6.10 9.59
N TRP A 315 10.41 6.96 8.59
CA TRP A 315 10.11 8.38 8.75
C TRP A 315 8.66 8.68 8.47
N SER A 316 8.03 9.48 9.34
CA SER A 316 6.68 9.98 9.07
C SER A 316 6.63 10.75 7.76
N HIS A 317 5.59 10.51 6.97
CA HIS A 317 5.42 11.10 5.64
C HIS A 317 5.38 12.65 5.63
N ARG A 318 5.26 13.31 6.78
CA ARG A 318 5.40 14.77 6.88
C ARG A 318 6.77 15.27 6.42
N HIS A 319 7.79 14.41 6.50
CA HIS A 319 9.16 14.73 6.08
C HIS A 319 9.44 14.43 4.59
N PHE A 320 8.59 13.68 3.92
CA PHE A 320 8.87 13.23 2.56
C PHE A 320 9.18 14.36 1.57
N PRO A 321 8.52 15.55 1.61
CA PRO A 321 8.91 16.66 0.73
C PRO A 321 10.36 17.15 0.93
N ALA A 322 10.84 17.19 2.18
CA ALA A 322 12.22 17.56 2.48
C ALA A 322 13.21 16.46 2.12
N LEU A 323 12.85 15.20 2.43
CA LEU A 323 13.66 14.03 2.07
C LEU A 323 13.77 13.84 0.56
N SER A 324 12.71 14.09 -0.20
CA SER A 324 12.74 14.08 -1.67
C SER A 324 13.76 15.08 -2.23
N ALA A 325 13.87 16.28 -1.64
CA ALA A 325 14.90 17.25 -2.01
C ALA A 325 16.33 16.78 -1.68
N ILE A 326 16.52 16.14 -0.53
CA ILE A 326 17.79 15.51 -0.13
C ILE A 326 18.16 14.40 -1.11
N ILE A 327 17.19 13.53 -1.45
CA ILE A 327 17.39 12.44 -2.42
C ILE A 327 17.85 13.02 -3.78
N ALA A 328 17.19 14.05 -4.28
CA ALA A 328 17.56 14.68 -5.54
C ALA A 328 19.01 15.20 -5.53
N GLN A 329 19.44 15.80 -4.43
CA GLN A 329 20.81 16.32 -4.30
C GLN A 329 21.84 15.20 -4.21
N VAL A 330 21.61 14.19 -3.36
CA VAL A 330 22.52 13.05 -3.22
C VAL A 330 22.58 12.24 -4.51
N ALA A 331 21.44 11.96 -5.14
CA ALA A 331 21.37 11.27 -6.42
C ALA A 331 22.19 11.96 -7.50
N LYS A 332 22.10 13.30 -7.61
CA LYS A 332 22.91 14.09 -8.53
C LYS A 332 24.43 13.93 -8.26
N THR A 333 24.85 13.94 -7.00
CA THR A 333 26.26 13.81 -6.60
C THR A 333 26.81 12.42 -6.92
N TYR A 334 25.99 11.38 -6.78
CA TYR A 334 26.40 9.98 -6.98
C TYR A 334 26.01 9.40 -8.34
N GLY A 335 25.51 10.20 -9.27
CA GLY A 335 25.14 9.77 -10.63
C GLY A 335 23.92 8.82 -10.67
N LEU A 336 23.04 8.86 -9.66
CA LEU A 336 21.81 8.08 -9.63
C LEU A 336 20.71 8.78 -10.43
N SER A 337 19.95 8.02 -11.20
CA SER A 337 18.82 8.55 -11.97
C SER A 337 17.59 8.75 -11.09
N TYR A 338 17.43 9.95 -10.53
CA TYR A 338 16.23 10.33 -9.81
C TYR A 338 15.24 11.03 -10.73
N GLN A 339 14.07 10.40 -10.93
CA GLN A 339 13.03 10.93 -11.82
C GLN A 339 11.71 11.09 -11.04
N ILE A 340 11.05 12.21 -11.26
CA ILE A 340 9.71 12.47 -10.73
C ILE A 340 8.73 12.50 -11.90
N LEU A 341 7.79 11.57 -11.92
CA LEU A 341 6.79 11.43 -12.98
C LEU A 341 5.63 12.43 -12.80
N THR A 342 4.90 12.74 -13.87
CA THR A 342 3.56 13.33 -13.73
C THR A 342 2.52 12.24 -13.50
N VAL A 343 1.36 12.55 -12.90
CA VAL A 343 0.22 11.61 -12.78
C VAL A 343 -0.16 11.02 -14.15
N LYS A 344 -0.18 11.88 -15.19
CA LYS A 344 -0.47 11.45 -16.56
C LYS A 344 0.57 10.45 -17.07
N ASP A 345 1.86 10.69 -16.79
CA ASP A 345 2.93 9.76 -17.19
C ASP A 345 2.85 8.47 -16.40
N LEU A 346 2.58 8.52 -15.10
CA LEU A 346 2.39 7.36 -14.25
C LEU A 346 1.32 6.42 -14.83
N LEU A 347 0.11 6.93 -15.05
CA LEU A 347 -1.01 6.15 -15.59
C LEU A 347 -0.76 5.66 -17.03
N ARG A 348 -0.12 6.49 -17.87
CA ARG A 348 0.24 6.11 -19.24
C ARG A 348 1.27 4.96 -19.25
N LEU A 349 2.29 5.05 -18.40
CA LEU A 349 3.35 4.04 -18.31
C LEU A 349 2.83 2.75 -17.68
N GLN A 350 1.98 2.84 -16.67
CA GLN A 350 1.26 1.70 -16.10
C GLN A 350 0.44 0.96 -17.17
N ARG A 351 -0.34 1.68 -17.97
CA ARG A 351 -1.09 1.07 -19.07
C ARG A 351 -0.17 0.42 -20.11
N ARG A 352 0.96 1.06 -20.44
CA ARG A 352 1.97 0.48 -21.35
C ARG A 352 2.60 -0.77 -20.76
N HIS A 353 2.89 -0.78 -19.47
CA HIS A 353 3.40 -1.97 -18.79
C HIS A 353 2.41 -3.13 -18.89
N LEU A 354 1.13 -2.91 -18.60
CA LEU A 354 0.08 -3.93 -18.71
C LEU A 354 -0.09 -4.44 -20.16
N LEU A 355 0.01 -3.55 -21.15
CA LEU A 355 -0.01 -3.93 -22.56
C LEU A 355 1.18 -4.83 -22.92
N ARG A 356 2.39 -4.48 -22.48
CA ARG A 356 3.62 -5.24 -22.73
C ARG A 356 3.56 -6.61 -22.07
N MET A 357 3.20 -6.67 -20.79
CA MET A 357 3.12 -7.94 -20.05
C MET A 357 1.98 -8.84 -20.51
N GLY A 358 0.93 -8.27 -21.11
CA GLY A 358 -0.18 -9.03 -21.70
C GLY A 358 0.16 -9.71 -23.04
N ARG A 359 1.32 -9.44 -23.64
CA ARG A 359 1.79 -10.12 -24.85
C ARG A 359 2.60 -11.36 -24.50
N LYS A 360 2.60 -12.36 -25.38
CA LYS A 360 3.48 -13.52 -25.20
C LYS A 360 4.95 -13.09 -25.29
N PRO A 361 5.89 -13.74 -24.59
CA PRO A 361 7.32 -13.40 -24.66
C PRO A 361 7.91 -13.42 -26.08
N GLU A 362 7.45 -14.30 -26.96
CA GLU A 362 7.86 -14.38 -28.37
C GLU A 362 7.44 -13.16 -29.21
N GLU A 363 6.34 -12.51 -28.85
CA GLU A 363 5.84 -11.30 -29.54
C GLU A 363 6.61 -10.03 -29.10
N THR A 364 7.27 -10.05 -27.94
CA THR A 364 8.07 -8.93 -27.44
C THR A 364 9.48 -8.89 -28.02
N ALA A 365 10.05 -10.03 -28.42
CA ALA A 365 11.40 -10.11 -29.00
C ALA A 365 11.50 -9.56 -30.43
N THR A 366 10.37 -9.45 -31.14
CA THR A 366 10.31 -8.99 -32.55
C THR A 366 9.93 -7.52 -32.71
N GLY A 367 9.60 -6.81 -31.64
CA GLY A 367 9.10 -5.44 -31.69
C GLY A 367 10.08 -4.33 -31.31
N GLU A 368 11.31 -4.66 -30.92
CA GLU A 368 12.38 -3.69 -30.65
C GLU A 368 13.49 -3.84 -31.71
N ARG A 369 13.23 -3.34 -32.92
CA ARG A 369 14.23 -2.97 -33.92
C ARG A 369 14.00 -1.52 -34.32
#